data_074abba03e9c665cedfb69896e134af9
#
_entry.id   074abba03e9c665cedfb69896e134af9
#
_cell.length_a   1.000
_cell.length_b   1.000
_cell.length_c   1.000
_cell.angle_alpha   90.00
_cell.angle_beta   90.00
_cell.angle_gamma   90.00
#
_symmetry.space_group_name_H-M   'P 1'
#
loop_
_entity.id
_entity.type
_entity.pdbx_description
1 polymer ?
#
loop_
_entity_poly.entity_id
_entity_poly.type
_entity_poly.pdbx_seq_one_letter_code
_entity_poly.pdbx_strand_id
1 'polypeptide(L)'
;AGILLFPRHLHRVPAWQSHLTRAGIPFRLRSENRPLAPGEVLVADRFGELRAAYAMAHRAFVGGTFVGGGHNFLEPLAQGVLPTIGPHWEHFAWVGKELVDQWVCTATTPQQAAQSLLLPAPPRHAVRAAFAAAVAAKTDGAHRIAHLLTPFLESRIHP
;
A
#
# COMPACT_ATOMS: atom_id res chain seq x y z
N ALA A 1 9.26 2.73 18.00
CA ALA A 1 8.56 2.48 16.73
C ALA A 1 8.91 1.07 16.27
N GLY A 2 7.94 0.30 15.77
CA GLY A 2 8.15 -1.02 15.20
C GLY A 2 8.08 -0.97 13.67
N ILE A 3 8.77 -1.90 13.02
CA ILE A 3 8.73 -2.09 11.57
C ILE A 3 7.94 -3.36 11.25
N LEU A 4 6.99 -3.26 10.34
CA LEU A 4 6.24 -4.38 9.80
C LEU A 4 6.64 -4.57 8.33
N LEU A 5 7.16 -5.74 7.97
CA LEU A 5 7.59 -6.08 6.62
C LEU A 5 6.62 -7.10 6.02
N PHE A 6 5.98 -6.74 4.92
CA PHE A 6 5.03 -7.57 4.19
C PHE A 6 5.59 -7.92 2.81
N PRO A 7 6.29 -9.05 2.65
CA PRO A 7 6.75 -9.50 1.33
C PRO A 7 5.55 -9.81 0.42
N ARG A 8 5.55 -9.27 -0.80
CA ARG A 8 4.48 -9.57 -1.77
C ARG A 8 4.36 -11.07 -2.08
N HIS A 9 5.48 -11.77 -2.06
CA HIS A 9 5.55 -13.21 -2.35
C HIS A 9 6.17 -13.94 -1.16
N LEU A 10 5.43 -14.86 -0.56
CA LEU A 10 5.88 -15.58 0.64
C LEU A 10 7.13 -16.42 0.42
N HIS A 11 7.38 -16.90 -0.79
CA HIS A 11 8.63 -17.61 -1.12
C HIS A 11 9.89 -16.75 -0.96
N ARG A 12 9.74 -15.42 -0.84
CA ARG A 12 10.85 -14.48 -0.57
C ARG A 12 11.14 -14.28 0.92
N VAL A 13 10.32 -14.82 1.81
CA VAL A 13 10.52 -14.68 3.27
C VAL A 13 11.90 -15.17 3.70
N PRO A 14 12.42 -16.36 3.25
CA PRO A 14 13.77 -16.80 3.63
C PRO A 14 14.88 -15.82 3.21
N ALA A 15 14.73 -15.15 2.07
CA ALA A 15 15.68 -14.14 1.63
C ALA A 15 15.68 -12.92 2.56
N TRP A 16 14.49 -12.46 3.00
CA TRP A 16 14.38 -11.38 3.98
C TRP A 16 14.98 -11.76 5.33
N GLN A 17 14.74 -12.97 5.83
CA GLN A 17 15.37 -13.47 7.05
C GLN A 17 16.91 -13.43 6.94
N SER A 18 17.46 -13.92 5.82
CA SER A 18 18.92 -13.88 5.58
C SER A 18 19.47 -12.45 5.52
N HIS A 19 18.74 -11.50 4.93
CA HIS A 19 19.15 -10.10 4.89
C HIS A 19 19.16 -9.46 6.28
N LEU A 20 18.09 -9.65 7.06
CA LEU A 20 17.98 -9.10 8.41
C LEU A 20 19.03 -9.69 9.33
N THR A 21 19.30 -11.01 9.27
CA THR A 21 20.35 -11.69 10.03
C THR A 21 21.72 -11.10 9.71
N ARG A 22 22.06 -10.96 8.42
CA ARG A 22 23.37 -10.40 8.02
C ARG A 22 23.53 -8.93 8.43
N ALA A 23 22.44 -8.19 8.50
CA ALA A 23 22.44 -6.80 8.95
C ALA A 23 22.43 -6.67 10.49
N GLY A 24 22.38 -7.78 11.25
CA GLY A 24 22.28 -7.75 12.71
C GLY A 24 20.95 -7.16 13.21
N ILE A 25 19.90 -7.15 12.38
CA ILE A 25 18.59 -6.60 12.72
C ILE A 25 17.73 -7.73 13.31
N PRO A 26 17.30 -7.62 14.56
CA PRO A 26 16.44 -8.63 15.17
C PRO A 26 15.07 -8.63 14.49
N PHE A 27 14.55 -9.81 14.23
CA PHE A 27 13.24 -9.98 13.62
C PHE A 27 12.52 -11.21 14.16
N ARG A 28 11.22 -11.27 13.91
CA ARG A 28 10.42 -12.48 14.08
C ARG A 28 9.45 -12.67 12.94
N LEU A 29 9.04 -13.91 12.73
CA LEU A 29 7.95 -14.23 11.81
C LEU A 29 6.58 -13.99 12.47
N ARG A 30 5.60 -13.62 11.68
CA ARG A 30 4.24 -13.44 12.18
C ARG A 30 3.63 -14.77 12.67
N SER A 31 4.00 -15.89 12.07
CA SER A 31 3.56 -17.24 12.47
C SER A 31 3.99 -17.65 13.87
N GLU A 32 5.05 -17.06 14.43
CA GLU A 32 5.53 -17.37 15.78
C GLU A 32 4.55 -16.96 16.91
N ASN A 33 3.56 -16.12 16.62
CA ASN A 33 2.48 -15.72 17.55
C ASN A 33 2.92 -15.19 18.93
N ARG A 34 4.13 -14.66 19.05
CA ARG A 34 4.63 -14.00 20.25
C ARG A 34 4.56 -12.47 20.12
N PRO A 35 4.58 -11.72 21.22
CA PRO A 35 4.70 -10.26 21.17
C PRO A 35 5.97 -9.81 20.45
N LEU A 36 5.89 -8.65 19.76
CA LEU A 36 7.05 -8.00 19.15
C LEU A 36 7.89 -7.35 20.23
N ALA A 37 9.17 -7.70 20.29
CA ALA A 37 10.09 -7.04 21.21
C ALA A 37 10.52 -5.66 20.67
N PRO A 38 10.97 -4.74 21.55
CA PRO A 38 11.51 -3.45 21.13
C PRO A 38 12.68 -3.63 20.14
N GLY A 39 12.62 -2.94 19.00
CA GLY A 39 13.66 -3.01 17.96
C GLY A 39 13.54 -4.18 16.99
N GLU A 40 12.63 -5.12 17.21
CA GLU A 40 12.38 -6.21 16.26
C GLU A 40 11.58 -5.75 15.03
N VAL A 41 11.89 -6.36 13.89
CA VAL A 41 11.08 -6.30 12.66
C VAL A 41 10.11 -7.48 12.65
N LEU A 42 8.81 -7.21 12.47
CA LEU A 42 7.84 -8.26 12.19
C LEU A 42 7.86 -8.57 10.70
N VAL A 43 8.19 -9.79 10.34
CA VAL A 43 8.10 -10.27 8.95
C VAL A 43 6.83 -11.09 8.79
N ALA A 44 5.92 -10.62 7.93
CA ALA A 44 4.70 -11.35 7.61
C ALA A 44 5.02 -12.52 6.67
N ASP A 45 4.74 -13.72 7.13
CA ASP A 45 4.93 -14.99 6.42
C ASP A 45 3.58 -15.67 6.09
N ARG A 46 2.49 -14.90 6.15
CA ARG A 46 1.14 -15.29 5.76
C ARG A 46 0.36 -14.13 5.16
N PHE A 47 -0.68 -14.42 4.40
CA PHE A 47 -1.56 -13.43 3.80
C PHE A 47 -2.71 -13.00 4.72
N GLY A 48 -3.40 -11.91 4.33
CA GLY A 48 -4.67 -11.48 4.92
C GLY A 48 -4.57 -10.40 5.98
N GLU A 49 -3.38 -10.04 6.47
CA GLU A 49 -3.20 -9.09 7.57
C GLU A 49 -2.78 -7.68 7.15
N LEU A 50 -2.51 -7.43 5.86
CA LEU A 50 -1.96 -6.15 5.38
C LEU A 50 -2.88 -4.96 5.69
N ARG A 51 -4.20 -5.12 5.55
CA ARG A 51 -5.16 -4.07 5.87
C ARG A 51 -5.12 -3.68 7.36
N ALA A 52 -5.02 -4.67 8.25
CA ALA A 52 -4.88 -4.43 9.69
C ALA A 52 -3.55 -3.75 10.01
N ALA A 53 -2.47 -4.12 9.33
CA ALA A 53 -1.17 -3.47 9.47
C ALA A 53 -1.23 -1.99 9.08
N TYR A 54 -1.85 -1.65 7.96
CA TYR A 54 -2.05 -0.24 7.58
C TYR A 54 -2.92 0.52 8.61
N ALA A 55 -3.93 -0.14 9.20
CA ALA A 55 -4.72 0.49 10.24
C ALA A 55 -3.89 0.89 11.48
N MET A 56 -2.77 0.26 11.74
CA MET A 56 -1.85 0.57 12.85
C MET A 56 -0.65 1.42 12.45
N ALA A 57 -0.26 1.41 11.18
CA ALA A 57 0.95 2.08 10.70
C ALA A 57 0.83 3.60 10.72
N HIS A 58 1.90 4.34 11.00
CA HIS A 58 1.96 5.80 10.88
C HIS A 58 2.37 6.22 9.46
N ARG A 59 3.25 5.45 8.85
CA ARG A 59 3.77 5.63 7.49
C ARG A 59 3.88 4.26 6.82
N ALA A 60 3.88 4.24 5.51
CA ALA A 60 4.05 3.01 4.74
C ALA A 60 4.94 3.26 3.51
N PHE A 61 5.86 2.36 3.24
CA PHE A 61 6.53 2.29 1.95
C PHE A 61 5.84 1.20 1.11
N VAL A 62 5.43 1.56 -0.09
CA VAL A 62 4.77 0.63 -1.02
C VAL A 62 5.78 0.21 -2.09
N GLY A 63 6.13 -1.07 -2.09
CA GLY A 63 7.14 -1.65 -2.96
C GLY A 63 6.73 -1.74 -4.43
N GLY A 64 7.66 -2.27 -5.26
CA GLY A 64 7.45 -2.42 -6.70
C GLY A 64 7.58 -1.12 -7.51
N THR A 65 7.79 -0.01 -6.85
CA THR A 65 7.79 1.34 -7.44
C THR A 65 9.18 1.87 -7.81
N PHE A 66 10.24 1.13 -7.51
CA PHE A 66 11.61 1.44 -7.99
C PHE A 66 11.99 0.67 -9.25
N VAL A 67 11.27 -0.40 -9.60
CA VAL A 67 11.63 -1.32 -10.69
C VAL A 67 10.50 -1.61 -11.68
N GLY A 68 9.36 -0.95 -11.56
CA GLY A 68 8.30 -1.04 -12.57
C GLY A 68 6.88 -1.06 -12.01
N GLY A 69 6.02 -0.23 -12.55
CA GLY A 69 4.57 -0.19 -12.46
C GLY A 69 3.91 0.07 -11.10
N GLY A 70 4.59 -0.30 -10.01
CA GLY A 70 4.12 -0.09 -8.65
C GLY A 70 3.11 -1.10 -8.11
N HIS A 71 3.05 -1.21 -6.78
CA HIS A 71 1.98 -1.88 -6.07
C HIS A 71 0.91 -0.89 -5.61
N ASN A 72 -0.19 -1.40 -5.08
CA ASN A 72 -1.36 -0.61 -4.72
C ASN A 72 -1.09 0.32 -3.52
N PHE A 73 -0.80 1.59 -3.79
CA PHE A 73 -0.61 2.62 -2.77
C PHE A 73 -1.94 3.28 -2.33
N LEU A 74 -3.06 2.90 -2.92
CA LEU A 74 -4.38 3.40 -2.52
C LEU A 74 -4.87 2.71 -1.24
N GLU A 75 -4.42 1.49 -0.97
CA GLU A 75 -4.77 0.77 0.26
C GLU A 75 -4.35 1.51 1.55
N PRO A 76 -3.08 1.96 1.70
CA PRO A 76 -2.71 2.78 2.84
C PRO A 76 -3.47 4.10 2.90
N LEU A 77 -3.71 4.80 1.77
CA LEU A 77 -4.50 6.03 1.73
C LEU A 77 -5.93 5.81 2.26
N ALA A 78 -6.57 4.70 1.85
CA ALA A 78 -7.90 4.32 2.35
C ALA A 78 -7.91 4.07 3.87
N GLN A 79 -6.77 3.69 4.47
CA GLN A 79 -6.60 3.54 5.90
C GLN A 79 -6.12 4.83 6.60
N GLY A 80 -5.97 5.93 5.86
CA GLY A 80 -5.50 7.21 6.40
C GLY A 80 -4.00 7.23 6.67
N VAL A 81 -3.23 6.42 5.96
CA VAL A 81 -1.78 6.35 6.05
C VAL A 81 -1.19 6.97 4.79
N LEU A 82 -0.29 7.92 4.97
CA LEU A 82 0.43 8.54 3.85
C LEU A 82 1.49 7.56 3.32
N PRO A 83 1.36 7.09 2.07
CA PRO A 83 2.33 6.18 1.48
C PRO A 83 3.56 6.91 0.95
N THR A 84 4.68 6.21 0.95
CA THR A 84 5.86 6.55 0.17
C THR A 84 5.99 5.56 -0.96
N ILE A 85 6.26 6.04 -2.17
CA ILE A 85 6.47 5.23 -3.37
C ILE A 85 7.76 5.68 -4.10
N GLY A 86 8.27 4.82 -4.97
CA GLY A 86 9.31 5.18 -5.95
C GLY A 86 8.73 5.88 -7.18
N PRO A 87 9.58 6.15 -8.19
CA PRO A 87 9.19 6.93 -9.36
C PRO A 87 8.24 6.20 -10.33
N HIS A 88 8.17 4.86 -10.26
CA HIS A 88 7.39 4.04 -11.19
C HIS A 88 6.05 3.65 -10.56
N TRP A 89 4.99 4.33 -10.97
CA TRP A 89 3.62 4.08 -10.52
C TRP A 89 2.60 4.14 -11.67
N GLU A 90 3.07 3.86 -12.87
CA GLU A 90 2.32 3.97 -14.12
C GLU A 90 1.03 3.14 -14.12
N HIS A 91 1.01 2.00 -13.43
CA HIS A 91 -0.20 1.18 -13.27
C HIS A 91 -1.33 1.90 -12.53
N PHE A 92 -1.01 2.98 -11.83
CA PHE A 92 -1.96 3.79 -11.06
C PHE A 92 -2.10 5.22 -11.60
N ALA A 93 -1.62 5.50 -12.83
CA ALA A 93 -1.71 6.84 -13.44
C ALA A 93 -3.16 7.36 -13.53
N TRP A 94 -4.13 6.45 -13.59
CA TRP A 94 -5.56 6.76 -13.62
C TRP A 94 -6.08 7.48 -12.37
N VAL A 95 -5.38 7.43 -11.22
CA VAL A 95 -5.78 8.14 -9.99
C VAL A 95 -5.59 9.66 -10.10
N GLY A 96 -4.75 10.11 -11.05
CA GLY A 96 -4.43 11.51 -11.30
C GLY A 96 -3.23 11.99 -10.49
N LYS A 97 -2.49 12.89 -11.11
CA LYS A 97 -1.27 13.46 -10.54
C LYS A 97 -1.55 14.31 -9.29
N GLU A 98 -2.69 14.98 -9.24
CA GLU A 98 -3.10 15.86 -8.13
C GLU A 98 -3.18 15.08 -6.80
N LEU A 99 -3.73 13.85 -6.82
CA LEU A 99 -3.78 13.00 -5.64
C LEU A 99 -2.38 12.59 -5.20
N VAL A 100 -1.53 12.24 -6.16
CA VAL A 100 -0.15 11.82 -5.86
C VAL A 100 0.66 12.97 -5.29
N ASP A 101 0.61 14.15 -5.90
CA ASP A 101 1.38 15.33 -5.45
C ASP A 101 0.99 15.79 -4.04
N GLN A 102 -0.28 15.61 -3.64
CA GLN A 102 -0.77 16.06 -2.33
C GLN A 102 -0.66 15.00 -1.24
N TRP A 103 -0.86 13.75 -1.57
CA TRP A 103 -1.12 12.68 -0.58
C TRP A 103 -0.20 11.47 -0.71
N VAL A 104 0.86 11.56 -1.51
CA VAL A 104 1.84 10.50 -1.67
C VAL A 104 3.24 11.09 -1.62
N CYS A 105 4.13 10.51 -0.81
CA CYS A 105 5.53 10.87 -0.82
C CYS A 105 6.22 10.12 -1.96
N THR A 106 6.73 10.84 -2.98
CA THR A 106 7.54 10.24 -4.05
C THR A 106 9.01 10.30 -3.67
N ALA A 107 9.71 9.18 -3.78
CA ALA A 107 11.15 9.08 -3.53
C ALA A 107 11.86 8.57 -4.79
N THR A 108 12.96 9.18 -5.17
CA THR A 108 13.76 8.74 -6.32
C THR A 108 14.88 7.78 -5.93
N THR A 109 15.20 7.69 -4.64
CA THR A 109 16.20 6.78 -4.09
C THR A 109 15.67 6.03 -2.87
N PRO A 110 16.21 4.82 -2.57
CA PRO A 110 15.86 4.10 -1.34
C PRO A 110 16.13 4.89 -0.06
N GLN A 111 17.17 5.74 -0.05
CA GLN A 111 17.53 6.59 1.07
C GLN A 111 16.45 7.65 1.32
N GLN A 112 15.95 8.30 0.28
CA GLN A 112 14.83 9.24 0.39
C GLN A 112 13.56 8.55 0.87
N ALA A 113 13.28 7.33 0.39
CA ALA A 113 12.15 6.55 0.87
C ALA A 113 12.27 6.24 2.37
N ALA A 114 13.44 5.82 2.84
CA ALA A 114 13.69 5.58 4.26
C ALA A 114 13.53 6.86 5.10
N GLN A 115 14.06 7.99 4.64
CA GLN A 115 13.91 9.29 5.31
C GLN A 115 12.44 9.71 5.42
N SER A 116 11.66 9.52 4.37
CA SER A 116 10.24 9.89 4.37
C SER A 116 9.42 9.13 5.42
N LEU A 117 9.81 7.90 5.74
CA LEU A 117 9.14 7.09 6.77
C LEU A 117 9.36 7.62 8.19
N LEU A 118 10.39 8.44 8.40
CA LEU A 118 10.71 9.07 9.68
C LEU A 118 10.01 10.41 9.88
N LEU A 119 9.40 10.97 8.85
CA LEU A 119 8.70 12.25 8.95
C LEU A 119 7.41 12.11 9.79
N PRO A 120 6.96 13.19 10.45
CA PRO A 120 5.67 13.22 11.12
C PRO A 120 4.54 12.82 10.16
N ALA A 121 3.60 12.01 10.64
CA ALA A 121 2.43 11.62 9.88
C ALA A 121 1.35 12.69 9.98
N PRO A 122 0.64 13.03 8.89
CA PRO A 122 -0.54 13.87 8.97
C PRO A 122 -1.68 13.18 9.72
N PRO A 123 -2.70 13.93 10.20
CA PRO A 123 -3.86 13.32 10.84
C PRO A 123 -4.57 12.34 9.90
N ARG A 124 -4.82 11.11 10.37
CA ARG A 124 -5.43 10.04 9.57
C ARG A 124 -6.76 10.43 8.94
N HIS A 125 -7.60 11.16 9.68
CA HIS A 125 -8.90 11.59 9.19
C HIS A 125 -8.77 12.51 7.97
N ALA A 126 -7.76 13.39 7.94
CA ALA A 126 -7.51 14.26 6.80
C ALA A 126 -7.11 13.48 5.55
N VAL A 127 -6.20 12.50 5.70
CA VAL A 127 -5.80 11.61 4.59
C VAL A 127 -7.00 10.81 4.07
N ARG A 128 -7.83 10.25 4.95
CA ARG A 128 -9.04 9.50 4.56
C ARG A 128 -10.05 10.37 3.82
N ALA A 129 -10.31 11.57 4.34
CA ALA A 129 -11.28 12.49 3.73
C ALA A 129 -10.84 12.89 2.32
N ALA A 130 -9.56 13.23 2.15
CA ALA A 130 -9.00 13.59 0.85
C ALA A 130 -9.05 12.41 -0.14
N PHE A 131 -8.69 11.21 0.31
CA PHE A 131 -8.78 10.01 -0.52
C PHE A 131 -10.23 9.71 -0.91
N ALA A 132 -11.18 9.77 0.03
CA ALA A 132 -12.59 9.55 -0.25
C ALA A 132 -13.14 10.55 -1.28
N ALA A 133 -12.79 11.84 -1.16
CA ALA A 133 -13.17 12.85 -2.13
C ALA A 133 -12.59 12.58 -3.53
N ALA A 134 -11.31 12.22 -3.62
CA ALA A 134 -10.65 11.92 -4.88
C ALA A 134 -11.23 10.68 -5.58
N VAL A 135 -11.61 9.66 -4.81
CA VAL A 135 -12.24 8.44 -5.34
C VAL A 135 -13.69 8.71 -5.74
N ALA A 136 -14.46 9.43 -4.93
CA ALA A 136 -15.86 9.77 -5.25
C ALA A 136 -16.00 10.47 -6.60
N ALA A 137 -15.04 11.34 -6.95
CA ALA A 137 -15.01 12.00 -8.24
C ALA A 137 -14.75 11.05 -9.44
N LYS A 138 -14.33 9.80 -9.19
CA LYS A 138 -13.90 8.83 -10.21
C LYS A 138 -14.71 7.52 -10.21
N THR A 139 -15.67 7.35 -9.30
CA THR A 139 -16.42 6.09 -9.11
C THR A 139 -17.54 5.82 -10.13
N ASP A 140 -17.69 6.67 -11.13
CA ASP A 140 -18.73 6.52 -12.16
C ASP A 140 -18.49 5.33 -13.13
N GLY A 141 -17.31 4.72 -13.12
CA GLY A 141 -16.93 3.66 -14.06
C GLY A 141 -17.83 2.42 -14.00
N ALA A 142 -18.16 1.95 -12.78
CA ALA A 142 -19.01 0.77 -12.61
C ALA A 142 -20.45 1.02 -13.10
N HIS A 143 -21.01 2.20 -12.80
CA HIS A 143 -22.33 2.61 -13.30
C HIS A 143 -22.34 2.75 -14.83
N ARG A 144 -21.30 3.34 -15.42
CA ARG A 144 -21.18 3.47 -16.87
C ARG A 144 -21.08 2.12 -17.55
N ILE A 145 -20.31 1.17 -17.00
CA ILE A 145 -20.21 -0.19 -17.53
C ILE A 145 -21.57 -0.91 -17.40
N ALA A 146 -22.23 -0.82 -16.24
CA ALA A 146 -23.55 -1.41 -16.05
C ALA A 146 -24.55 -0.86 -17.08
N HIS A 147 -24.59 0.46 -17.25
CA HIS A 147 -25.48 1.10 -18.26
C HIS A 147 -25.16 0.65 -19.68
N LEU A 148 -23.88 0.49 -20.04
CA LEU A 148 -23.48 0.00 -21.36
C LEU A 148 -23.85 -1.47 -21.59
N LEU A 149 -23.87 -2.30 -20.57
CA LEU A 149 -24.17 -3.72 -20.64
C LEU A 149 -25.68 -4.01 -20.62
N THR A 150 -26.51 -3.15 -20.02
CA THR A 150 -27.96 -3.34 -19.89
C THR A 150 -28.63 -3.66 -21.22
N PRO A 151 -28.43 -2.93 -22.34
CA PRO A 151 -29.08 -3.24 -23.62
C PRO A 151 -28.72 -4.63 -24.17
N PHE A 152 -27.49 -5.10 -23.94
CA PHE A 152 -27.04 -6.43 -24.38
C PHE A 152 -27.66 -7.57 -23.55
N LEU A 153 -27.96 -7.30 -22.28
CA LEU A 153 -28.62 -8.26 -21.40
C LEU A 153 -30.10 -8.35 -21.70
N GLU A 154 -30.76 -7.21 -21.92
CA GLU A 154 -32.18 -7.14 -22.27
C GLU A 154 -32.48 -7.82 -23.60
N SER A 155 -31.63 -7.67 -24.64
CA SER A 155 -31.77 -8.31 -25.94
C SER A 155 -31.66 -9.84 -25.90
N ARG A 156 -31.15 -10.44 -24.81
CA ARG A 156 -31.06 -11.90 -24.63
C ARG A 156 -32.19 -12.49 -23.80
N ILE A 157 -32.99 -11.66 -23.15
CA ILE A 157 -34.10 -12.10 -22.27
C ILE A 157 -35.43 -12.16 -23.07
N HIS A 158 -35.50 -11.47 -24.20
CA HIS A 158 -36.64 -11.52 -25.12
C HIS A 158 -36.16 -12.04 -26.47
N PRO A 159 -36.26 -13.36 -26.76
CA PRO A 159 -36.03 -13.94 -28.08
C PRO A 159 -37.12 -13.57 -29.05
#